data_3b86bb231ea4a806902878dffc1f7a38
#
_entry.id   3b86bb231ea4a806902878dffc1f7a38
#
_cell.length_a   1.000
_cell.length_b   1.000
_cell.length_c   1.000
_cell.angle_alpha   90.00
_cell.angle_beta   90.00
_cell.angle_gamma   90.00
#
_symmetry.space_group_name_H-M   'P 1'
#
loop_
_entity.id
_entity.type
_entity.pdbx_description
1 polymer ?
#
loop_
_entity_poly.entity_id
_entity_poly.type
_entity_poly.pdbx_seq_one_letter_code
_entity_poly.pdbx_strand_id
1 'polypeptide(L)'
;QVLEHPLQDGRTAWDPGAGAEPAALLFAQPNYLGVIEDYEVAVSLAHGLGALAGASVDPMLLGILRSPGSAGCDLAFGEGQPLGSPLSFGGPGLGLLAASAALMRRVPGRLVGRTVDREGRVAYTLTLRTREQDIRREKATSNICTNQGLNALAAAVHLAWLGPAGLAET
;
A
#
# COMPACT_ATOMS: atom_id res chain seq x y z
N GLN A 1 -4.01 -17.41 -11.96
CA GLN A 1 -2.81 -18.18 -11.65
C GLN A 1 -1.82 -17.26 -10.95
N VAL A 2 -1.12 -17.76 -9.93
CA VAL A 2 0.00 -17.07 -9.27
C VAL A 2 1.27 -17.77 -9.75
N LEU A 3 2.26 -16.96 -10.13
CA LEU A 3 3.60 -17.41 -10.46
C LEU A 3 4.55 -16.87 -9.40
N GLU A 4 5.38 -17.74 -8.84
CA GLU A 4 6.40 -17.37 -7.85
C GLU A 4 7.75 -17.31 -8.52
N HIS A 5 8.52 -16.25 -8.22
CA HIS A 5 9.86 -16.08 -8.75
C HIS A 5 10.89 -16.60 -7.74
N PRO A 6 11.90 -17.35 -8.20
CA PRO A 6 12.96 -17.83 -7.33
C PRO A 6 13.85 -16.68 -6.82
N LEU A 7 14.59 -16.96 -5.76
CA LEU A 7 15.64 -16.07 -5.28
C LEU A 7 16.99 -16.48 -5.89
N GLN A 8 17.76 -15.49 -6.28
CA GLN A 8 19.18 -15.64 -6.67
C GLN A 8 20.00 -14.62 -5.88
N ASP A 9 21.00 -15.08 -5.17
CA ASP A 9 21.87 -14.24 -4.31
C ASP A 9 21.06 -13.39 -3.30
N GLY A 10 19.96 -13.96 -2.78
CA GLY A 10 19.07 -13.32 -1.81
C GLY A 10 18.08 -12.32 -2.39
N ARG A 11 18.07 -12.08 -3.69
CA ARG A 11 17.12 -11.18 -4.39
C ARG A 11 16.20 -11.96 -5.30
N THR A 12 15.08 -11.37 -5.65
CA THR A 12 14.13 -11.97 -6.60
C THR A 12 14.73 -12.00 -8.00
N ALA A 13 14.85 -13.21 -8.55
CA ALA A 13 15.23 -13.42 -9.95
C ALA A 13 13.98 -13.28 -10.83
N TRP A 14 13.80 -12.10 -11.39
CA TRP A 14 12.63 -11.79 -12.20
C TRP A 14 12.69 -12.46 -13.57
N ASP A 15 11.94 -13.52 -13.76
CA ASP A 15 11.72 -14.17 -15.05
C ASP A 15 10.23 -14.54 -15.22
N PRO A 16 9.44 -13.68 -15.85
CA PRO A 16 8.03 -13.95 -16.07
C PRO A 16 7.75 -15.10 -17.04
N GLY A 17 8.80 -15.61 -17.70
CA GLY A 17 8.67 -16.58 -18.78
C GLY A 17 8.27 -15.97 -20.11
N ALA A 18 8.58 -16.64 -21.20
CA ALA A 18 8.25 -16.19 -22.53
C ALA A 18 6.73 -16.20 -22.76
N GLY A 19 6.18 -15.09 -23.21
CA GLY A 19 4.74 -14.94 -23.50
C GLY A 19 3.83 -14.79 -22.28
N ALA A 20 4.38 -14.54 -21.09
CA ALA A 20 3.56 -14.22 -19.91
C ALA A 20 2.90 -12.86 -20.06
N GLU A 21 1.61 -12.79 -19.73
CA GLU A 21 0.83 -11.54 -19.67
C GLU A 21 0.29 -11.36 -18.23
N PRO A 22 1.17 -11.03 -17.26
CA PRO A 22 0.74 -10.85 -15.88
C PRO A 22 -0.13 -9.58 -15.73
N ALA A 23 -1.14 -9.65 -14.87
CA ALA A 23 -1.91 -8.46 -14.50
C ALA A 23 -1.13 -7.53 -13.55
N ALA A 24 -0.26 -8.12 -12.71
CA ALA A 24 0.58 -7.38 -11.78
C ALA A 24 1.82 -8.19 -11.40
N LEU A 25 2.91 -7.50 -11.09
CA LEU A 25 4.06 -8.00 -10.34
C LEU A 25 3.98 -7.49 -8.90
N LEU A 26 4.03 -8.41 -7.94
CA LEU A 26 4.03 -8.07 -6.52
C LEU A 26 5.34 -8.50 -5.87
N PHE A 27 5.92 -7.65 -5.07
CA PHE A 27 7.15 -7.93 -4.33
C PHE A 27 7.15 -7.29 -2.94
N ALA A 28 7.95 -7.84 -2.05
CA ALA A 28 8.13 -7.30 -0.70
C ALA A 28 9.38 -6.41 -0.63
N GLN A 29 9.30 -5.36 0.17
CA GLN A 29 10.41 -4.44 0.40
C GLN A 29 10.51 -4.09 1.90
N PRO A 30 11.50 -4.62 2.61
CA PRO A 30 12.48 -5.65 2.19
C PRO A 30 11.82 -6.97 1.81
N ASN A 31 12.56 -7.86 1.13
CA ASN A 31 12.07 -9.19 0.86
C ASN A 31 12.09 -10.07 2.13
N TYR A 32 11.62 -11.31 2.03
CA TYR A 32 11.53 -12.25 3.16
C TYR A 32 12.88 -12.53 3.85
N LEU A 33 14.00 -12.37 3.16
CA LEU A 33 15.35 -12.51 3.72
C LEU A 33 15.91 -11.21 4.31
N GLY A 34 15.13 -10.13 4.31
CA GLY A 34 15.57 -8.81 4.78
C GLY A 34 16.42 -8.04 3.75
N VAL A 35 16.52 -8.53 2.53
CA VAL A 35 17.30 -7.88 1.46
C VAL A 35 16.43 -6.82 0.78
N ILE A 36 17.05 -5.67 0.50
CA ILE A 36 16.42 -4.58 -0.23
C ILE A 36 16.37 -4.94 -1.72
N GLU A 37 15.17 -5.05 -2.26
CA GLU A 37 14.95 -5.29 -3.69
C GLU A 37 15.18 -4.02 -4.52
N ASP A 38 15.50 -4.20 -5.79
CA ASP A 38 15.62 -3.10 -6.73
C ASP A 38 14.26 -2.74 -7.32
N TYR A 39 13.69 -1.64 -6.87
CA TYR A 39 12.40 -1.14 -7.37
C TYR A 39 12.41 -0.90 -8.88
N GLU A 40 13.51 -0.35 -9.40
CA GLU A 40 13.59 0.06 -10.81
C GLU A 40 13.53 -1.15 -11.74
N VAL A 41 14.18 -2.25 -11.34
CA VAL A 41 14.11 -3.51 -12.08
C VAL A 41 12.69 -4.07 -12.07
N ALA A 42 12.07 -4.19 -10.88
CA ALA A 42 10.72 -4.74 -10.74
C ALA A 42 9.65 -3.89 -11.47
N VAL A 43 9.72 -2.56 -11.31
CA VAL A 43 8.77 -1.63 -11.93
C VAL A 43 8.94 -1.61 -13.45
N SER A 44 10.19 -1.54 -13.95
CA SER A 44 10.44 -1.52 -15.39
C SER A 44 9.97 -2.81 -16.06
N LEU A 45 10.19 -3.94 -15.40
CA LEU A 45 9.71 -5.22 -15.91
C LEU A 45 8.17 -5.27 -15.93
N ALA A 46 7.52 -4.90 -14.82
CA ALA A 46 6.05 -4.87 -14.77
C ALA A 46 5.45 -4.02 -15.88
N HIS A 47 5.90 -2.79 -16.00
CA HIS A 47 5.40 -1.85 -17.01
C HIS A 47 5.74 -2.30 -18.44
N GLY A 48 6.93 -2.89 -18.65
CA GLY A 48 7.31 -3.46 -19.94
C GLY A 48 6.41 -4.61 -20.42
N LEU A 49 5.76 -5.30 -19.47
CA LEU A 49 4.77 -6.35 -19.72
C LEU A 49 3.32 -5.82 -19.73
N GLY A 50 3.10 -4.52 -19.56
CA GLY A 50 1.76 -3.94 -19.41
C GLY A 50 1.08 -4.28 -18.09
N ALA A 51 1.83 -4.74 -17.10
CA ALA A 51 1.37 -5.14 -15.76
C ALA A 51 1.50 -4.00 -14.75
N LEU A 52 0.74 -4.08 -13.64
CA LEU A 52 0.90 -3.19 -12.50
C LEU A 52 2.10 -3.63 -11.64
N ALA A 53 2.82 -2.66 -11.08
CA ALA A 53 3.86 -2.90 -10.08
C ALA A 53 3.31 -2.62 -8.67
N GLY A 54 3.35 -3.62 -7.78
CA GLY A 54 2.86 -3.50 -6.40
C GLY A 54 3.92 -3.89 -5.38
N ALA A 55 4.17 -3.01 -4.41
CA ALA A 55 5.12 -3.26 -3.33
C ALA A 55 4.43 -3.50 -1.99
N SER A 56 4.73 -4.62 -1.34
CA SER A 56 4.45 -4.85 0.08
C SER A 56 5.57 -4.26 0.90
N VAL A 57 5.28 -3.30 1.78
CA VAL A 57 6.30 -2.53 2.49
C VAL A 57 6.13 -2.59 4.00
N ASP A 58 7.24 -2.59 4.71
CA ASP A 58 7.22 -2.22 6.13
C ASP A 58 7.17 -0.68 6.23
N PRO A 59 6.11 -0.10 6.83
CA PRO A 59 5.94 1.35 6.88
C PRO A 59 7.01 2.06 7.72
N MET A 60 7.63 1.39 8.71
CA MET A 60 8.71 1.98 9.51
C MET A 60 9.94 2.26 8.66
N LEU A 61 10.27 1.35 7.76
CA LEU A 61 11.44 1.49 6.89
C LEU A 61 11.29 2.62 5.85
N LEU A 62 10.08 3.14 5.63
CA LEU A 62 9.87 4.31 4.76
C LEU A 62 10.48 5.60 5.34
N GLY A 63 10.90 5.59 6.61
CA GLY A 63 11.71 6.68 7.19
C GLY A 63 13.10 6.81 6.58
N ILE A 64 13.65 5.71 6.05
CA ILE A 64 15.02 5.64 5.49
C ILE A 64 15.08 5.10 4.07
N LEU A 65 14.06 4.36 3.62
CA LEU A 65 14.02 3.81 2.27
C LEU A 65 13.23 4.72 1.33
N ARG A 66 13.56 4.64 0.05
CA ARG A 66 12.80 5.30 -1.02
C ARG A 66 11.36 4.79 -1.04
N SER A 67 10.40 5.72 -1.17
CA SER A 67 8.98 5.33 -1.22
C SER A 67 8.64 4.59 -2.53
N PRO A 68 7.73 3.58 -2.48
CA PRO A 68 7.29 2.86 -3.67
C PRO A 68 6.76 3.76 -4.78
N GLY A 69 5.95 4.77 -4.42
CA GLY A 69 5.40 5.71 -5.38
C GLY A 69 6.46 6.55 -6.09
N SER A 70 7.53 6.98 -5.40
CA SER A 70 8.65 7.70 -6.03
C SER A 70 9.50 6.81 -6.92
N ALA A 71 9.45 5.50 -6.70
CA ALA A 71 10.09 4.50 -7.54
C ALA A 71 9.25 4.07 -8.75
N GLY A 72 7.99 4.55 -8.84
CA GLY A 72 7.08 4.26 -9.94
C GLY A 72 6.11 3.11 -9.71
N CYS A 73 6.02 2.56 -8.48
CA CYS A 73 5.02 1.54 -8.18
C CYS A 73 3.60 2.10 -8.32
N ASP A 74 2.70 1.30 -8.86
CA ASP A 74 1.27 1.63 -9.01
C ASP A 74 0.50 1.43 -7.71
N LEU A 75 0.94 0.46 -6.91
CA LEU A 75 0.34 0.09 -5.63
C LEU A 75 1.42 -0.07 -4.57
N ALA A 76 1.10 0.33 -3.34
CA ALA A 76 1.86 -0.03 -2.16
C ALA A 76 0.90 -0.45 -1.06
N PHE A 77 1.24 -1.49 -0.33
CA PHE A 77 0.42 -2.02 0.75
C PHE A 77 1.30 -2.58 1.86
N GLY A 78 0.75 -2.68 3.04
CA GLY A 78 1.49 -3.19 4.19
C GLY A 78 0.65 -3.23 5.45
N GLU A 79 1.28 -3.64 6.55
CA GLU A 79 0.70 -3.66 7.87
C GLU A 79 1.21 -2.47 8.69
N GLY A 80 0.27 -1.68 9.21
CA GLY A 80 0.56 -0.47 9.99
C GLY A 80 0.63 -0.70 11.50
N GLN A 81 0.57 -1.94 11.98
CA GLN A 81 0.68 -2.26 13.40
C GLN A 81 1.94 -1.66 14.05
N PRO A 82 3.14 -1.67 13.40
CA PRO A 82 4.34 -1.08 13.96
C PRO A 82 4.25 0.44 14.20
N LEU A 83 3.27 1.12 13.60
CA LEU A 83 3.03 2.54 13.79
C LEU A 83 2.32 2.86 15.12
N GLY A 84 2.81 2.29 16.23
CA GLY A 84 2.35 2.58 17.58
C GLY A 84 1.20 1.74 18.10
N SER A 85 0.83 0.65 17.43
CA SER A 85 -0.19 -0.28 17.92
C SER A 85 0.45 -1.48 18.61
N PRO A 86 -0.08 -1.98 19.75
CA PRO A 86 0.40 -3.20 20.40
C PRO A 86 0.04 -4.43 19.56
N LEU A 87 0.75 -5.53 19.77
CA LEU A 87 0.48 -6.81 19.07
C LEU A 87 -0.91 -7.38 19.36
N SER A 88 -1.48 -7.10 20.53
CA SER A 88 -2.86 -7.44 20.93
C SER A 88 -3.28 -8.89 20.64
N PHE A 89 -2.35 -9.85 20.84
CA PHE A 89 -2.57 -11.28 20.59
C PHE A 89 -3.03 -11.61 19.15
N GLY A 90 -2.58 -10.83 18.16
CA GLY A 90 -2.90 -11.07 16.75
C GLY A 90 -3.91 -10.09 16.15
N GLY A 91 -4.16 -8.98 16.79
CA GLY A 91 -4.98 -7.94 16.19
C GLY A 91 -5.96 -7.24 17.15
N PRO A 92 -6.74 -6.30 16.63
CA PRO A 92 -6.81 -5.92 15.21
C PRO A 92 -5.55 -5.21 14.73
N GLY A 93 -5.16 -5.46 13.46
CA GLY A 93 -4.09 -4.77 12.77
C GLY A 93 -4.56 -3.48 12.08
N LEU A 94 -3.69 -2.87 11.28
CA LEU A 94 -3.98 -1.68 10.50
C LEU A 94 -3.47 -1.86 9.07
N GLY A 95 -4.34 -2.31 8.16
CA GLY A 95 -3.99 -2.42 6.74
C GLY A 95 -3.72 -1.06 6.13
N LEU A 96 -2.62 -0.94 5.40
CA LEU A 96 -2.24 0.22 4.64
C LEU A 96 -2.35 -0.07 3.14
N LEU A 97 -2.93 0.87 2.39
CA LEU A 97 -3.00 0.79 0.92
C LEU A 97 -2.81 2.18 0.34
N ALA A 98 -1.87 2.29 -0.58
CA ALA A 98 -1.67 3.44 -1.42
C ALA A 98 -1.75 3.03 -2.90
N ALA A 99 -2.24 3.91 -3.74
CA ALA A 99 -2.37 3.66 -5.17
C ALA A 99 -2.01 4.91 -5.97
N SER A 100 -1.56 4.72 -7.20
CA SER A 100 -1.35 5.81 -8.15
C SER A 100 -2.67 6.51 -8.48
N ALA A 101 -2.61 7.78 -8.90
CA ALA A 101 -3.80 8.56 -9.25
C ALA A 101 -4.62 7.89 -10.36
N ALA A 102 -4.00 7.16 -11.27
CA ALA A 102 -4.67 6.42 -12.33
C ALA A 102 -5.60 5.32 -11.79
N LEU A 103 -5.27 4.74 -10.63
CA LEU A 103 -6.04 3.68 -10.00
C LEU A 103 -7.06 4.18 -8.98
N MET A 104 -7.11 5.48 -8.68
CA MET A 104 -7.94 6.06 -7.62
C MET A 104 -9.41 5.60 -7.66
N ARG A 105 -10.00 5.49 -8.85
CA ARG A 105 -11.41 5.03 -9.01
C ARG A 105 -11.58 3.53 -8.82
N ARG A 106 -10.51 2.77 -8.77
CA ARG A 106 -10.50 1.31 -8.58
C ARG A 106 -10.15 0.91 -7.15
N VAL A 107 -9.65 1.85 -6.34
CA VAL A 107 -9.35 1.60 -4.92
C VAL A 107 -10.62 1.23 -4.19
N PRO A 108 -10.63 0.10 -3.46
CA PRO A 108 -11.78 -0.29 -2.64
C PRO A 108 -11.91 0.59 -1.40
N GLY A 109 -13.09 0.60 -0.80
CA GLY A 109 -13.36 1.34 0.43
C GLY A 109 -13.81 2.78 0.21
N ARG A 110 -13.89 3.53 1.31
CA ARG A 110 -14.32 4.92 1.33
C ARG A 110 -13.12 5.85 1.21
N LEU A 111 -13.23 6.83 0.35
CA LEU A 111 -12.23 7.88 0.19
C LEU A 111 -12.76 9.20 0.73
N VAL A 112 -11.90 9.92 1.44
CA VAL A 112 -12.19 11.26 1.97
C VAL A 112 -11.46 12.29 1.12
N GLY A 113 -12.22 13.19 0.50
CA GLY A 113 -11.69 14.30 -0.29
C GLY A 113 -11.63 15.58 0.55
N ARG A 114 -10.57 16.36 0.32
CA ARG A 114 -10.45 17.73 0.85
C ARG A 114 -11.22 18.69 -0.04
N THR A 115 -12.03 19.54 0.57
CA THR A 115 -12.83 20.58 -0.10
C THR A 115 -12.86 21.84 0.77
N VAL A 116 -13.77 22.77 0.50
CA VAL A 116 -14.04 23.93 1.34
C VAL A 116 -15.53 23.98 1.70
N ASP A 117 -15.86 24.49 2.87
CA ASP A 117 -17.23 24.76 3.30
C ASP A 117 -17.78 26.04 2.66
N ARG A 118 -19.01 26.42 3.04
CA ARG A 118 -19.67 27.62 2.50
C ARG A 118 -18.96 28.93 2.88
N GLU A 119 -18.20 28.90 3.96
CA GLU A 119 -17.39 30.03 4.45
C GLU A 119 -15.95 30.02 3.91
N GLY A 120 -15.61 29.08 3.00
CA GLY A 120 -14.29 28.97 2.42
C GLY A 120 -13.23 28.27 3.31
N ARG A 121 -13.64 27.70 4.45
CA ARG A 121 -12.73 26.97 5.34
C ARG A 121 -12.50 25.54 4.84
N VAL A 122 -11.32 24.99 5.10
CA VAL A 122 -11.03 23.60 4.75
C VAL A 122 -12.03 22.65 5.39
N ALA A 123 -12.61 21.80 4.58
CA ALA A 123 -13.57 20.77 4.97
C ALA A 123 -13.23 19.43 4.32
N TYR A 124 -13.80 18.35 4.82
CA TYR A 124 -13.59 17.00 4.31
C TYR A 124 -14.94 16.32 4.07
N THR A 125 -15.03 15.54 3.01
CA THR A 125 -16.24 14.80 2.67
C THR A 125 -15.92 13.46 2.03
N LEU A 126 -16.86 12.52 2.14
CA LEU A 126 -16.75 11.26 1.40
C LEU A 126 -16.90 11.53 -0.10
N THR A 127 -16.02 10.90 -0.88
CA THR A 127 -16.00 11.03 -2.33
C THR A 127 -16.05 9.66 -3.01
N LEU A 128 -16.45 9.63 -4.28
CA LEU A 128 -16.52 8.48 -5.17
C LEU A 128 -17.46 7.37 -4.67
N ARG A 129 -17.24 6.82 -3.48
CA ARG A 129 -18.10 5.81 -2.86
C ARG A 129 -18.55 6.29 -1.48
N THR A 130 -19.85 6.27 -1.25
CA THR A 130 -20.45 6.63 0.04
C THR A 130 -20.63 5.43 0.96
N ARG A 131 -20.48 4.22 0.42
CA ARG A 131 -20.59 2.96 1.15
C ARG A 131 -19.27 2.21 1.14
N GLU A 132 -18.98 1.53 2.24
CA GLU A 132 -17.81 0.68 2.43
C GLU A 132 -17.89 -0.57 1.56
N GLN A 133 -19.05 -1.20 1.51
CA GLN A 133 -19.31 -2.40 0.73
C GLN A 133 -20.48 -2.17 -0.23
N ASP A 134 -20.42 -2.78 -1.39
CA ASP A 134 -21.52 -2.78 -2.33
C ASP A 134 -22.74 -3.54 -1.76
N ILE A 135 -23.95 -3.10 -2.09
CA ILE A 135 -25.19 -3.75 -1.63
C ILE A 135 -25.24 -5.20 -2.15
N ARG A 136 -24.86 -5.41 -3.40
CA ARG A 136 -24.75 -6.73 -4.02
C ARG A 136 -23.31 -7.21 -3.91
N ARG A 137 -23.03 -7.96 -2.85
CA ARG A 137 -21.67 -8.44 -2.56
C ARG A 137 -21.09 -9.33 -3.65
N GLU A 138 -21.90 -10.10 -4.33
CA GLU A 138 -21.51 -10.94 -5.46
C GLU A 138 -21.00 -10.15 -6.68
N LYS A 139 -21.31 -8.86 -6.74
CA LYS A 139 -20.86 -7.93 -7.79
C LYS A 139 -19.80 -6.93 -7.28
N ALA A 140 -19.42 -7.03 -6.01
CA ALA A 140 -18.43 -6.14 -5.43
C ALA A 140 -17.04 -6.44 -6.01
N THR A 141 -16.28 -5.39 -6.31
CA THR A 141 -14.86 -5.52 -6.67
C THR A 141 -14.00 -5.88 -5.47
N SER A 142 -14.46 -5.57 -4.25
CA SER A 142 -13.80 -5.88 -2.99
C SER A 142 -14.80 -5.93 -1.85
N ASN A 143 -14.51 -6.73 -0.84
CA ASN A 143 -15.24 -6.82 0.43
C ASN A 143 -14.32 -6.50 1.62
N ILE A 144 -13.44 -5.51 1.47
CA ILE A 144 -12.56 -5.05 2.56
C ILE A 144 -13.36 -4.37 3.68
N CYS A 145 -12.80 -4.38 4.87
CA CYS A 145 -13.28 -3.61 6.02
C CYS A 145 -12.47 -2.32 6.16
N THR A 146 -13.13 -1.18 6.43
CA THR A 146 -12.49 0.11 6.72
C THR A 146 -12.73 0.58 8.15
N ASN A 147 -13.02 -0.34 9.08
CA ASN A 147 -13.44 -0.03 10.45
C ASN A 147 -12.29 0.08 11.46
N GLN A 148 -11.03 0.16 11.01
CA GLN A 148 -9.86 0.32 11.87
C GLN A 148 -9.52 1.79 12.18
N GLY A 149 -10.55 2.64 12.30
CA GLY A 149 -10.38 4.08 12.52
C GLY A 149 -9.62 4.43 13.79
N LEU A 150 -9.79 3.66 14.88
CA LEU A 150 -9.05 3.88 16.13
C LEU A 150 -7.55 3.59 15.95
N ASN A 151 -7.20 2.48 15.30
CA ASN A 151 -5.80 2.15 15.00
C ASN A 151 -5.19 3.16 14.03
N ALA A 152 -5.95 3.63 13.04
CA ALA A 152 -5.51 4.69 12.14
C ALA A 152 -5.23 6.00 12.89
N LEU A 153 -6.06 6.37 13.87
CA LEU A 153 -5.84 7.53 14.73
C LEU A 153 -4.59 7.34 15.59
N ALA A 154 -4.41 6.17 16.21
CA ALA A 154 -3.22 5.87 16.99
C ALA A 154 -1.95 5.98 16.14
N ALA A 155 -1.94 5.43 14.94
CA ALA A 155 -0.82 5.55 14.00
C ALA A 155 -0.56 7.01 13.60
N ALA A 156 -1.61 7.79 13.33
CA ALA A 156 -1.47 9.22 13.02
C ALA A 156 -0.84 10.01 14.17
N VAL A 157 -1.26 9.75 15.42
CA VAL A 157 -0.67 10.38 16.62
C VAL A 157 0.79 9.95 16.79
N HIS A 158 1.10 8.66 16.62
CA HIS A 158 2.45 8.13 16.71
C HIS A 158 3.38 8.78 15.69
N LEU A 159 2.97 8.84 14.42
CA LEU A 159 3.74 9.48 13.37
C LEU A 159 3.92 10.98 13.59
N ALA A 160 2.88 11.68 14.09
CA ALA A 160 2.97 13.10 14.43
C ALA A 160 3.92 13.35 15.60
N TRP A 161 3.98 12.43 16.57
CA TRP A 161 4.90 12.49 17.70
C TRP A 161 6.36 12.28 17.27
N LEU A 162 6.63 11.24 16.48
CA LEU A 162 7.98 10.94 15.99
C LEU A 162 8.48 12.03 15.03
N GLY A 163 7.63 12.48 14.13
CA GLY A 163 8.02 13.28 12.99
C GLY A 163 8.96 12.51 12.04
N PRO A 164 9.41 13.13 10.95
CA PRO A 164 10.28 12.46 9.98
C PRO A 164 11.66 12.08 10.56
N ALA A 165 12.20 12.87 11.46
CA ALA A 165 13.48 12.57 12.11
C ALA A 165 13.36 11.36 13.05
N GLY A 166 12.38 11.36 13.95
CA GLY A 166 12.16 10.24 14.86
C GLY A 166 11.85 8.93 14.12
N LEU A 167 11.09 8.99 13.01
CA LEU A 167 10.83 7.80 12.19
C LEU A 167 12.12 7.24 11.56
N ALA A 168 13.05 8.08 11.18
CA ALA A 168 14.33 7.65 10.62
C ALA A 168 15.33 7.12 11.65
N GLU A 169 15.16 7.50 12.93
CA GLU A 169 16.03 7.11 14.05
C GLU A 169 15.56 5.84 14.77
N THR A 170 14.29 5.43 14.58
CA THR A 170 13.69 4.25 15.20
C THR A 170 14.04 2.98 14.43
#